data_d40975b61e3c72eb9f54d3c4d103ec39
#
_entry.id   d40975b61e3c72eb9f54d3c4d103ec39
#
_cell.length_a   1.000
_cell.length_b   1.000
_cell.length_c   1.000
_cell.angle_alpha   90.00
_cell.angle_beta   90.00
_cell.angle_gamma   90.00
#
_symmetry.space_group_name_H-M   'P 1'
#
loop_
_entity.id
_entity.type
_entity.pdbx_description
1 polymer ?
#
loop_
_entity_poly.entity_id
_entity_poly.type
_entity_poly.pdbx_seq_one_letter_code
_entity_poly.pdbx_strand_id
1 'polypeptide(L)'
;MSSSFEAYHEHLAVGAVDLDADPLVKGHVKGYTKKDGTYVKPHSRVGDAAAPDPIHHPRPGEKGEAVLVKAPHHPSAPSTWHHPDAVATFVPGGDVPASINGVGLRSWKDHPRTAEGWDYVDGVNDDLHEPAFHLPPGKKAASGVVIEEPDGRVWLIAPTNQFGGYHASFPKGTAEPDLSLQANAIKEAFEESGLKVEITDFLGDYERTTSKARMYRARRVGGTPITMGWESQAVHLVPKEKLYEYLNMWSDHGIAEAIGAGPAPEPPSKSQVIPSKSRSLF
;
A
#
# COMPACT_ATOMS: atom_id res chain seq x y z
N MET A 1 -53.41 -16.64 13.67
CA MET A 1 -53.33 -16.71 12.22
C MET A 1 -51.89 -16.95 11.86
N SER A 2 -51.65 -18.17 11.49
CA SER A 2 -50.36 -18.78 11.08
C SER A 2 -50.03 -18.38 9.67
N SER A 3 -48.77 -18.21 9.34
CA SER A 3 -48.20 -18.43 8.00
C SER A 3 -46.68 -18.11 8.07
N SER A 4 -45.81 -19.08 8.22
CA SER A 4 -45.08 -19.75 7.10
C SER A 4 -43.83 -18.95 6.72
N PHE A 5 -42.71 -19.29 7.35
CA PHE A 5 -41.40 -19.16 6.80
C PHE A 5 -40.76 -20.56 6.79
N GLU A 6 -41.08 -21.32 5.77
CA GLU A 6 -40.40 -22.57 5.41
C GLU A 6 -39.84 -22.44 3.99
N ALA A 7 -38.67 -23.04 3.82
CA ALA A 7 -38.05 -23.50 2.58
C ALA A 7 -37.27 -22.49 1.72
N TYR A 8 -35.95 -22.48 1.90
CA TYR A 8 -34.98 -22.60 0.81
C TYR A 8 -33.71 -23.29 1.33
N HIS A 9 -33.81 -24.59 1.55
CA HIS A 9 -32.67 -25.50 1.55
C HIS A 9 -32.83 -26.41 0.33
N GLU A 10 -32.13 -26.12 -0.76
CA GLU A 10 -31.88 -27.10 -1.80
C GLU A 10 -30.43 -26.97 -2.34
N HIS A 11 -29.67 -28.01 -2.04
CA HIS A 11 -28.66 -28.66 -2.83
C HIS A 11 -27.58 -27.80 -3.54
N LEU A 12 -26.48 -27.55 -2.85
CA LEU A 12 -25.19 -27.56 -3.50
C LEU A 12 -24.55 -28.92 -3.27
N ALA A 13 -24.64 -29.76 -4.29
CA ALA A 13 -23.86 -30.97 -4.40
C ALA A 13 -22.37 -30.55 -4.42
N VAL A 14 -21.65 -30.92 -3.37
CA VAL A 14 -20.20 -30.83 -3.33
C VAL A 14 -19.68 -31.89 -4.31
N GLY A 15 -19.42 -31.44 -5.55
CA GLY A 15 -18.63 -32.21 -6.49
C GLY A 15 -17.22 -32.38 -5.88
N ALA A 16 -16.80 -33.63 -5.73
CA ALA A 16 -15.44 -33.97 -5.34
C ALA A 16 -14.48 -33.25 -6.31
N VAL A 17 -13.70 -32.30 -5.78
CA VAL A 17 -12.60 -31.68 -6.51
C VAL A 17 -11.50 -32.75 -6.57
N ASP A 18 -11.20 -33.21 -7.77
CA ASP A 18 -10.06 -34.06 -8.06
C ASP A 18 -8.79 -33.23 -7.81
N LEU A 19 -8.13 -33.45 -6.68
CA LEU A 19 -6.93 -32.74 -6.25
C LEU A 19 -5.68 -33.09 -7.04
N ASP A 20 -5.77 -34.05 -7.99
CA ASP A 20 -4.65 -34.52 -8.81
C ASP A 20 -4.62 -33.89 -10.22
N ALA A 21 -5.56 -33.03 -10.57
CA ALA A 21 -5.52 -32.32 -11.83
C ALA A 21 -4.75 -30.99 -11.68
N ASP A 22 -3.46 -30.99 -12.03
CA ASP A 22 -2.66 -29.75 -12.16
C ASP A 22 -3.20 -28.93 -13.35
N PRO A 23 -3.89 -27.79 -13.11
CA PRO A 23 -4.53 -27.00 -14.17
C PRO A 23 -3.52 -26.24 -15.06
N LEU A 24 -2.21 -26.36 -14.78
CA LEU A 24 -1.16 -25.61 -15.47
C LEU A 24 -0.44 -26.38 -16.58
N VAL A 25 -0.73 -27.67 -16.78
CA VAL A 25 -0.07 -28.46 -17.83
C VAL A 25 -0.84 -28.39 -19.13
N LYS A 26 -0.52 -27.44 -20.00
CA LYS A 26 -1.05 -27.39 -21.38
C LYS A 26 0.01 -27.90 -22.36
N GLY A 27 -0.11 -29.15 -22.73
CA GLY A 27 0.61 -29.75 -23.85
C GLY A 27 1.92 -30.46 -23.50
N HIS A 28 2.00 -31.70 -23.93
CA HIS A 28 3.20 -32.51 -23.89
C HIS A 28 4.00 -32.30 -25.18
N VAL A 29 5.22 -31.79 -25.08
CA VAL A 29 6.14 -31.65 -26.21
C VAL A 29 6.90 -32.98 -26.38
N LYS A 30 6.69 -33.65 -27.51
CA LYS A 30 7.47 -34.86 -27.86
C LYS A 30 8.93 -34.48 -28.03
N GLY A 31 9.83 -35.44 -27.66
CA GLY A 31 11.27 -35.26 -27.88
C GLY A 31 11.56 -35.01 -29.36
N TYR A 32 12.48 -34.11 -29.64
CA TYR A 32 12.90 -33.78 -31.00
C TYR A 32 14.40 -33.46 -31.06
N THR A 33 14.98 -33.56 -32.25
CA THR A 33 16.39 -33.20 -32.47
C THR A 33 16.45 -31.82 -33.15
N LYS A 34 17.21 -30.89 -32.57
CA LYS A 34 17.49 -29.58 -33.16
C LYS A 34 18.34 -29.72 -34.42
N LYS A 35 18.37 -28.63 -35.25
CA LYS A 35 19.20 -28.60 -36.46
C LYS A 35 20.70 -28.78 -36.20
N ASP A 36 21.16 -28.45 -35.01
CA ASP A 36 22.55 -28.63 -34.55
C ASP A 36 22.87 -30.04 -34.03
N GLY A 37 21.92 -30.99 -34.11
CA GLY A 37 22.07 -32.36 -33.67
C GLY A 37 21.72 -32.60 -32.19
N THR A 38 21.42 -31.56 -31.42
CA THR A 38 21.09 -31.70 -29.99
C THR A 38 19.70 -32.32 -29.80
N TYR A 39 19.61 -33.45 -29.06
CA TYR A 39 18.34 -34.06 -28.75
C TYR A 39 17.69 -33.40 -27.53
N VAL A 40 16.47 -32.89 -27.68
CA VAL A 40 15.61 -32.35 -26.61
C VAL A 40 14.65 -33.44 -26.14
N LYS A 41 14.77 -33.84 -24.88
CA LYS A 41 13.89 -34.83 -24.28
C LYS A 41 12.43 -34.37 -24.24
N PRO A 42 11.44 -35.27 -24.26
CA PRO A 42 10.05 -34.91 -24.05
C PRO A 42 9.90 -34.13 -22.72
N HIS A 43 9.14 -33.09 -22.77
CA HIS A 43 8.86 -32.26 -21.59
C HIS A 43 7.45 -31.69 -21.70
N SER A 44 6.83 -31.48 -20.53
CA SER A 44 5.56 -30.73 -20.48
C SER A 44 5.84 -29.24 -20.54
N ARG A 45 5.21 -28.53 -21.45
CA ARG A 45 5.15 -27.07 -21.37
C ARG A 45 4.13 -26.72 -20.30
N VAL A 46 4.57 -26.04 -19.26
CA VAL A 46 3.68 -25.21 -18.47
C VAL A 46 3.17 -24.17 -19.44
N GLY A 47 1.86 -24.18 -19.72
CA GLY A 47 1.28 -23.14 -20.57
C GLY A 47 1.61 -21.79 -19.94
N ASP A 48 2.00 -20.80 -20.76
CA ASP A 48 1.98 -19.43 -20.30
C ASP A 48 0.58 -19.19 -19.72
N ALA A 49 0.47 -19.13 -18.38
CA ALA A 49 -0.74 -18.67 -17.76
C ALA A 49 -1.03 -17.34 -18.42
N ALA A 50 -2.19 -17.17 -19.02
CA ALA A 50 -2.59 -15.89 -19.56
C ALA A 50 -2.30 -14.87 -18.47
N ALA A 51 -1.55 -13.82 -18.81
CA ALA A 51 -1.26 -12.78 -17.84
C ALA A 51 -2.59 -12.40 -17.17
N PRO A 52 -2.64 -12.36 -15.84
CA PRO A 52 -3.89 -12.04 -15.16
C PRO A 52 -4.43 -10.73 -15.72
N ASP A 53 -5.74 -10.63 -15.87
CA ASP A 53 -6.37 -9.41 -16.34
C ASP A 53 -5.86 -8.22 -15.53
N PRO A 54 -5.56 -7.09 -16.16
CA PRO A 54 -5.01 -5.94 -15.47
C PRO A 54 -6.02 -5.43 -14.42
N ILE A 55 -5.55 -5.29 -13.19
CA ILE A 55 -6.36 -4.74 -12.10
C ILE A 55 -6.45 -3.23 -12.31
N HIS A 56 -7.67 -2.71 -12.37
CA HIS A 56 -7.94 -1.29 -12.39
C HIS A 56 -8.33 -0.80 -11.00
N HIS A 57 -7.84 0.39 -10.65
CA HIS A 57 -8.27 1.04 -9.44
C HIS A 57 -9.77 1.39 -9.53
N PRO A 58 -10.58 1.18 -8.47
CA PRO A 58 -12.04 1.44 -8.52
C PRO A 58 -12.37 2.93 -8.63
N ARG A 59 -11.43 3.82 -8.30
CA ARG A 59 -11.56 5.26 -8.49
C ARG A 59 -10.76 5.69 -9.71
N PRO A 60 -11.35 6.52 -10.58
CA PRO A 60 -10.62 7.10 -11.70
C PRO A 60 -9.57 8.09 -11.21
N GLY A 61 -8.59 8.39 -12.03
CA GLY A 61 -7.63 9.44 -11.80
C GLY A 61 -8.26 10.84 -11.87
N GLU A 62 -7.45 11.86 -11.66
CA GLU A 62 -7.88 13.27 -11.55
C GLU A 62 -8.69 13.76 -12.77
N LYS A 63 -8.34 13.26 -13.96
CA LYS A 63 -9.02 13.61 -15.23
C LYS A 63 -10.09 12.61 -15.65
N GLY A 64 -10.47 11.69 -14.75
CA GLY A 64 -11.44 10.63 -15.04
C GLY A 64 -10.86 9.43 -15.80
N GLU A 65 -9.53 9.35 -15.97
CA GLU A 65 -8.87 8.23 -16.64
C GLU A 65 -8.85 6.97 -15.76
N ALA A 66 -8.83 5.80 -16.42
CA ALA A 66 -8.66 4.54 -15.73
C ALA A 66 -7.22 4.41 -15.18
N VAL A 67 -7.10 4.11 -13.89
CA VAL A 67 -5.83 3.94 -13.19
C VAL A 67 -5.49 2.45 -13.10
N LEU A 68 -4.33 2.06 -13.61
CA LEU A 68 -3.86 0.67 -13.61
C LEU A 68 -3.05 0.39 -12.34
N VAL A 69 -3.38 -0.70 -11.65
CA VAL A 69 -2.57 -1.23 -10.54
C VAL A 69 -1.43 -2.06 -11.14
N LYS A 70 -0.19 -1.61 -10.95
CA LYS A 70 0.99 -2.21 -11.58
C LYS A 70 1.84 -3.07 -10.64
N ALA A 71 1.91 -2.70 -9.37
CA ALA A 71 2.68 -3.41 -8.35
C ALA A 71 2.28 -2.93 -6.94
N PRO A 72 1.98 -3.84 -6.00
CA PRO A 72 1.85 -5.28 -6.20
C PRO A 72 0.59 -5.66 -6.96
N HIS A 73 0.60 -6.86 -7.60
CA HIS A 73 -0.54 -7.35 -8.38
C HIS A 73 -1.50 -8.22 -7.57
N HIS A 74 -1.10 -8.68 -6.39
CA HIS A 74 -1.88 -9.61 -5.59
C HIS A 74 -1.98 -9.15 -4.14
N PRO A 75 -3.18 -9.29 -3.52
CA PRO A 75 -3.31 -9.13 -2.09
C PRO A 75 -2.56 -10.25 -1.37
N SER A 76 -2.17 -10.02 -0.13
CA SER A 76 -1.62 -11.07 0.72
C SER A 76 -2.71 -12.04 1.18
N ALA A 77 -2.31 -13.23 1.64
CA ALA A 77 -3.24 -14.20 2.20
C ALA A 77 -3.98 -13.60 3.42
N PRO A 78 -5.28 -13.89 3.60
CA PRO A 78 -6.08 -13.35 4.71
C PRO A 78 -5.47 -13.55 6.11
N SER A 79 -4.74 -14.66 6.31
CA SER A 79 -4.07 -14.96 7.58
C SER A 79 -3.00 -13.93 7.97
N THR A 80 -2.36 -13.26 7.01
CA THR A 80 -1.28 -12.29 7.27
C THR A 80 -1.75 -11.07 8.06
N TRP A 81 -3.04 -10.73 7.94
CA TRP A 81 -3.61 -9.58 8.64
C TRP A 81 -3.58 -9.70 10.17
N HIS A 82 -3.55 -10.92 10.70
CA HIS A 82 -3.57 -11.20 12.14
C HIS A 82 -2.23 -11.71 12.69
N HIS A 83 -1.18 -11.76 11.87
CA HIS A 83 0.15 -12.16 12.29
C HIS A 83 1.09 -10.95 12.36
N PRO A 84 1.54 -10.54 13.56
CA PRO A 84 2.40 -9.36 13.74
C PRO A 84 3.70 -9.40 12.93
N ASP A 85 4.27 -10.59 12.73
CA ASP A 85 5.52 -10.77 11.98
C ASP A 85 5.33 -10.85 10.45
N ALA A 86 4.07 -10.83 10.00
CA ALA A 86 3.74 -10.93 8.58
C ALA A 86 3.38 -9.57 7.99
N VAL A 87 3.76 -9.37 6.73
CA VAL A 87 3.28 -8.23 5.96
C VAL A 87 1.90 -8.56 5.39
N ALA A 88 0.93 -7.69 5.63
CA ALA A 88 -0.37 -7.75 4.98
C ALA A 88 -0.44 -6.67 3.90
N THR A 89 -0.96 -7.04 2.72
CA THR A 89 -1.07 -6.16 1.56
C THR A 89 -2.49 -6.18 1.02
N PHE A 90 -3.08 -5.01 0.92
CA PHE A 90 -4.33 -4.79 0.20
C PHE A 90 -4.01 -4.26 -1.20
N VAL A 91 -4.70 -4.80 -2.19
CA VAL A 91 -4.81 -4.23 -3.55
C VAL A 91 -6.29 -4.12 -3.90
N PRO A 92 -6.70 -3.24 -4.82
CA PRO A 92 -8.10 -3.14 -5.25
C PRO A 92 -8.69 -4.49 -5.65
N GLY A 93 -9.87 -4.79 -5.11
CA GLY A 93 -10.53 -6.08 -5.28
C GLY A 93 -10.09 -7.17 -4.30
N GLY A 94 -9.10 -6.93 -3.47
CA GLY A 94 -8.70 -7.84 -2.40
C GLY A 94 -9.60 -7.71 -1.16
N ASP A 95 -9.57 -8.76 -0.33
CA ASP A 95 -10.30 -8.79 0.94
C ASP A 95 -9.48 -8.17 2.08
N VAL A 96 -10.19 -7.59 3.04
CA VAL A 96 -9.64 -7.18 4.33
C VAL A 96 -10.45 -7.82 5.47
N PRO A 97 -9.86 -8.09 6.63
CA PRO A 97 -10.61 -8.62 7.77
C PRO A 97 -11.60 -7.58 8.31
N ALA A 98 -12.58 -8.03 9.09
CA ALA A 98 -13.56 -7.14 9.72
C ALA A 98 -12.93 -6.15 10.70
N SER A 99 -11.81 -6.53 11.33
CA SER A 99 -11.06 -5.71 12.28
C SER A 99 -9.60 -6.17 12.40
N ILE A 100 -8.73 -5.28 12.85
CA ILE A 100 -7.34 -5.57 13.25
C ILE A 100 -7.13 -4.91 14.61
N ASN A 101 -6.50 -5.61 15.55
CA ASN A 101 -6.18 -5.10 16.89
C ASN A 101 -7.39 -4.48 17.61
N GLY A 102 -8.58 -5.06 17.43
CA GLY A 102 -9.83 -4.58 18.04
C GLY A 102 -10.47 -3.37 17.34
N VAL A 103 -9.83 -2.77 16.32
CA VAL A 103 -10.38 -1.63 15.56
C VAL A 103 -10.95 -2.13 14.24
N GLY A 104 -12.23 -1.81 13.96
CA GLY A 104 -12.91 -2.22 12.73
C GLY A 104 -12.30 -1.63 11.47
N LEU A 105 -12.25 -2.41 10.38
CA LEU A 105 -11.91 -1.95 9.05
C LEU A 105 -13.21 -1.63 8.28
N ARG A 106 -13.78 -0.46 8.57
CA ARG A 106 -15.04 0.01 7.98
C ARG A 106 -14.84 1.37 7.35
N SER A 107 -15.53 1.63 6.22
CA SER A 107 -15.47 2.92 5.53
C SER A 107 -15.81 4.08 6.48
N TRP A 108 -15.00 5.12 6.43
CA TRP A 108 -15.27 6.37 7.12
C TRP A 108 -16.27 7.20 6.31
N LYS A 109 -17.57 6.94 6.52
CA LYS A 109 -18.66 7.49 5.69
C LYS A 109 -18.87 8.99 5.87
N ASP A 110 -18.61 9.48 7.07
CA ASP A 110 -18.79 10.86 7.51
C ASP A 110 -17.49 11.68 7.44
N HIS A 111 -16.50 11.22 6.64
CA HIS A 111 -15.27 11.99 6.43
C HIS A 111 -15.59 13.37 5.83
N PRO A 112 -14.79 14.39 6.15
CA PRO A 112 -14.96 15.72 5.56
C PRO A 112 -14.89 15.69 4.04
N ARG A 113 -15.65 16.57 3.38
CA ARG A 113 -15.72 16.65 1.91
C ARG A 113 -15.38 18.04 1.37
N THR A 114 -15.09 18.98 2.25
CA THR A 114 -14.73 20.36 1.93
C THR A 114 -13.45 20.72 2.67
N ALA A 115 -12.70 21.68 2.17
CA ALA A 115 -11.51 22.20 2.85
C ALA A 115 -11.84 22.66 4.27
N GLU A 116 -12.93 23.44 4.45
CA GLU A 116 -13.40 23.85 5.77
C GLU A 116 -13.69 22.67 6.70
N GLY A 117 -14.33 21.60 6.19
CA GLY A 117 -14.59 20.41 6.98
C GLY A 117 -13.32 19.68 7.40
N TRP A 118 -12.29 19.69 6.56
CA TRP A 118 -10.99 19.11 6.90
C TRP A 118 -10.24 19.94 7.95
N ASP A 119 -10.39 21.25 8.00
CA ASP A 119 -9.75 22.09 9.02
C ASP A 119 -10.27 21.79 10.44
N TYR A 120 -11.49 21.29 10.55
CA TYR A 120 -12.12 20.86 11.81
C TYR A 120 -12.20 19.33 11.94
N VAL A 121 -11.33 18.58 11.24
CA VAL A 121 -11.37 17.13 11.29
C VAL A 121 -11.04 16.59 12.67
N ASP A 122 -11.80 15.59 13.11
CA ASP A 122 -11.46 14.81 14.31
C ASP A 122 -10.08 14.16 14.16
N GLY A 123 -9.33 14.11 15.27
CA GLY A 123 -8.03 13.46 15.33
C GLY A 123 -6.84 14.41 15.33
N VAL A 124 -7.06 15.71 15.18
CA VAL A 124 -6.07 16.75 15.50
C VAL A 124 -5.81 16.72 17.02
N ASN A 125 -4.57 16.92 17.41
CA ASN A 125 -4.16 16.96 18.81
C ASN A 125 -3.72 18.38 19.17
N ASP A 126 -4.63 19.17 19.71
CA ASP A 126 -4.39 20.57 20.07
C ASP A 126 -3.42 20.74 21.26
N ASP A 127 -3.24 19.69 22.06
CA ASP A 127 -2.31 19.70 23.19
C ASP A 127 -0.86 19.38 22.76
N LEU A 128 -0.65 19.06 21.49
CA LEU A 128 0.65 18.69 20.96
C LEU A 128 1.59 19.88 20.85
N HIS A 129 2.68 19.85 21.60
CA HIS A 129 3.71 20.88 21.47
C HIS A 129 4.57 20.67 20.22
N GLU A 130 4.37 21.50 19.22
CA GLU A 130 5.11 21.45 17.97
C GLU A 130 6.13 22.61 17.88
N PRO A 131 7.36 22.36 17.41
CA PRO A 131 8.29 23.43 17.08
C PRO A 131 7.78 24.23 15.87
N ALA A 132 8.21 25.48 15.75
CA ALA A 132 7.88 26.30 14.58
C ALA A 132 8.31 25.58 13.28
N PHE A 133 7.45 25.53 12.29
CA PHE A 133 7.76 24.94 10.99
C PHE A 133 8.49 25.95 10.10
N HIS A 134 9.79 25.76 9.92
CA HIS A 134 10.60 26.63 9.07
C HIS A 134 10.74 26.01 7.68
N LEU A 135 10.10 26.62 6.70
CA LEU A 135 10.15 26.19 5.31
C LEU A 135 11.33 26.85 4.58
N PRO A 136 12.30 26.07 4.06
CA PRO A 136 13.40 26.62 3.27
C PRO A 136 12.90 27.27 1.97
N PRO A 137 13.55 28.33 1.48
CA PRO A 137 13.20 28.96 0.22
C PRO A 137 13.15 27.97 -0.95
N GLY A 138 12.11 28.07 -1.77
CA GLY A 138 11.90 27.21 -2.94
C GLY A 138 11.39 25.79 -2.64
N LYS A 139 11.20 25.42 -1.38
CA LYS A 139 10.56 24.15 -0.98
C LYS A 139 9.05 24.33 -0.79
N LYS A 140 8.30 23.25 -1.02
CA LYS A 140 6.87 23.17 -0.68
C LYS A 140 6.74 22.59 0.73
N ALA A 141 5.76 23.09 1.49
CA ALA A 141 5.34 22.46 2.72
C ALA A 141 4.60 21.14 2.39
N ALA A 142 4.82 20.14 3.21
CA ALA A 142 4.11 18.86 3.16
C ALA A 142 3.85 18.37 4.60
N SER A 143 2.87 17.52 4.78
CA SER A 143 2.68 16.82 6.03
C SER A 143 2.17 15.40 5.82
N GLY A 144 2.35 14.56 6.82
CA GLY A 144 1.94 13.17 6.76
C GLY A 144 2.03 12.47 8.11
N VAL A 145 1.68 11.20 8.12
CA VAL A 145 1.62 10.40 9.33
C VAL A 145 2.39 9.09 9.22
N VAL A 146 2.90 8.63 10.34
CA VAL A 146 3.25 7.24 10.57
C VAL A 146 2.12 6.62 11.37
N ILE A 147 1.35 5.74 10.75
CA ILE A 147 0.22 5.07 11.38
C ILE A 147 0.72 3.78 11.98
N GLU A 148 0.78 3.72 13.31
CA GLU A 148 1.25 2.55 14.05
C GLU A 148 0.07 1.75 14.60
N GLU A 149 0.14 0.41 14.46
CA GLU A 149 -0.79 -0.52 15.11
C GLU A 149 -0.24 -0.97 16.47
N PRO A 150 -1.11 -1.35 17.42
CA PRO A 150 -0.68 -1.85 18.73
C PRO A 150 0.22 -3.09 18.67
N ASP A 151 0.17 -3.86 17.59
CA ASP A 151 1.02 -5.04 17.36
C ASP A 151 2.42 -4.71 16.80
N GLY A 152 2.75 -3.41 16.68
CA GLY A 152 4.05 -2.93 16.24
C GLY A 152 4.20 -2.77 14.74
N ARG A 153 3.18 -3.14 13.94
CA ARG A 153 3.20 -2.92 12.49
C ARG A 153 2.84 -1.49 12.12
N VAL A 154 3.28 -1.09 10.93
CA VAL A 154 3.12 0.26 10.39
C VAL A 154 2.45 0.21 9.03
N TRP A 155 1.55 1.15 8.79
CA TRP A 155 0.87 1.29 7.50
C TRP A 155 1.73 2.09 6.52
N LEU A 156 1.91 1.54 5.32
CA LEU A 156 2.53 2.18 4.17
C LEU A 156 1.57 2.18 2.99
N ILE A 157 1.78 3.12 2.08
CA ILE A 157 1.08 3.16 0.79
C ILE A 157 2.07 2.85 -0.35
N ALA A 158 1.57 2.25 -1.43
CA ALA A 158 2.32 2.13 -2.68
C ALA A 158 1.76 3.14 -3.68
N PRO A 159 2.50 4.20 -4.04
CA PRO A 159 2.00 5.23 -4.95
C PRO A 159 1.69 4.65 -6.34
N THR A 160 0.60 5.09 -6.93
CA THR A 160 0.23 4.74 -8.31
C THR A 160 1.34 5.11 -9.27
N ASN A 161 1.65 4.19 -10.20
CA ASN A 161 2.76 4.33 -11.15
C ASN A 161 4.13 4.54 -10.50
N GLN A 162 4.32 4.18 -9.24
CA GLN A 162 5.55 4.45 -8.49
C GLN A 162 5.94 5.94 -8.57
N PHE A 163 4.96 6.82 -8.40
CA PHE A 163 5.17 8.26 -8.50
C PHE A 163 6.36 8.71 -7.64
N GLY A 164 7.20 9.58 -8.19
CA GLY A 164 8.44 10.01 -7.52
C GLY A 164 9.49 8.92 -7.33
N GLY A 165 9.32 7.73 -7.93
CA GLY A 165 10.21 6.57 -7.78
C GLY A 165 9.98 5.76 -6.51
N TYR A 166 8.90 6.02 -5.76
CA TYR A 166 8.59 5.29 -4.52
C TYR A 166 7.96 3.93 -4.81
N HIS A 167 8.50 2.88 -4.21
CA HIS A 167 7.83 1.58 -4.15
C HIS A 167 6.76 1.57 -3.07
N ALA A 168 7.11 2.06 -1.89
CA ALA A 168 6.20 2.36 -0.81
C ALA A 168 6.68 3.59 -0.04
N SER A 169 5.78 4.21 0.72
CA SER A 169 6.05 5.39 1.54
C SER A 169 5.03 5.49 2.67
N PHE A 170 5.31 6.33 3.65
CA PHE A 170 4.31 6.77 4.62
C PHE A 170 3.30 7.70 3.94
N PRO A 171 2.00 7.65 4.30
CA PRO A 171 1.00 8.58 3.79
C PRO A 171 1.40 10.04 4.06
N LYS A 172 1.44 10.86 3.01
CA LYS A 172 1.83 12.27 3.08
C LYS A 172 1.61 12.98 1.76
N GLY A 173 1.31 14.26 1.81
CA GLY A 173 1.20 15.08 0.61
C GLY A 173 1.52 16.55 0.83
N THR A 174 1.32 17.35 -0.20
CA THR A 174 1.57 18.78 -0.16
C THR A 174 0.56 19.45 0.78
N ALA A 175 1.05 20.29 1.69
CA ALA A 175 0.19 21.03 2.61
C ALA A 175 -0.71 22.02 1.83
N GLU A 176 -2.00 21.93 2.07
CA GLU A 176 -2.98 22.89 1.55
C GLU A 176 -2.90 24.21 2.34
N PRO A 177 -3.02 25.36 1.67
CA PRO A 177 -2.82 26.66 2.33
C PRO A 177 -3.77 26.93 3.50
N ASP A 178 -4.97 26.38 3.43
CA ASP A 178 -6.06 26.64 4.38
C ASP A 178 -6.21 25.56 5.46
N LEU A 179 -5.27 24.59 5.51
CA LEU A 179 -5.27 23.53 6.51
C LEU A 179 -4.08 23.63 7.45
N SER A 180 -4.30 23.30 8.73
CA SER A 180 -3.18 23.01 9.64
C SER A 180 -2.38 21.81 9.13
N LEU A 181 -1.09 21.72 9.49
CA LEU A 181 -0.27 20.58 9.07
C LEU A 181 -0.78 19.25 9.64
N GLN A 182 -1.41 19.26 10.82
CA GLN A 182 -2.06 18.08 11.39
C GLN A 182 -3.32 17.69 10.58
N ALA A 183 -4.21 18.64 10.29
CA ALA A 183 -5.41 18.39 9.51
C ALA A 183 -5.07 17.85 8.11
N ASN A 184 -4.08 18.47 7.45
CA ASN A 184 -3.59 17.99 6.16
C ASN A 184 -3.00 16.56 6.26
N ALA A 185 -2.25 16.25 7.31
CA ALA A 185 -1.69 14.91 7.51
C ALA A 185 -2.77 13.83 7.70
N ILE A 186 -3.87 14.15 8.42
CA ILE A 186 -5.04 13.27 8.58
C ILE A 186 -5.77 13.09 7.24
N LYS A 187 -5.92 14.17 6.46
CA LYS A 187 -6.51 14.14 5.12
C LYS A 187 -5.72 13.23 4.19
N GLU A 188 -4.40 13.40 4.11
CA GLU A 188 -3.52 12.56 3.29
C GLU A 188 -3.56 11.09 3.72
N ALA A 189 -3.60 10.81 5.04
CA ALA A 189 -3.77 9.46 5.54
C ALA A 189 -5.04 8.81 4.98
N PHE A 190 -6.16 9.54 4.98
CA PHE A 190 -7.42 9.03 4.44
C PHE A 190 -7.38 8.89 2.91
N GLU A 191 -6.90 9.90 2.21
CA GLU A 191 -6.89 9.91 0.73
C GLU A 191 -5.98 8.81 0.17
N GLU A 192 -4.79 8.63 0.74
CA GLU A 192 -3.82 7.65 0.25
C GLU A 192 -4.04 6.23 0.80
N SER A 193 -4.59 6.07 2.02
CA SER A 193 -4.74 4.74 2.63
C SER A 193 -6.17 4.31 2.95
N GLY A 194 -7.14 5.23 2.92
CA GLY A 194 -8.52 4.99 3.36
C GLY A 194 -8.71 4.89 4.86
N LEU A 195 -7.68 5.15 5.66
CA LEU A 195 -7.71 4.98 7.12
C LEU A 195 -8.15 6.25 7.82
N LYS A 196 -8.92 6.12 8.91
CA LYS A 196 -9.21 7.19 9.88
C LYS A 196 -8.20 7.12 11.00
N VAL A 197 -7.52 8.23 11.29
CA VAL A 197 -6.42 8.28 12.25
C VAL A 197 -6.60 9.42 13.25
N GLU A 198 -5.94 9.30 14.39
CA GLU A 198 -5.75 10.36 15.38
C GLU A 198 -4.26 10.58 15.61
N ILE A 199 -3.81 11.83 15.60
CA ILE A 199 -2.43 12.20 15.86
C ILE A 199 -2.14 12.02 17.35
N THR A 200 -1.04 11.32 17.65
CA THR A 200 -0.61 11.04 19.01
C THR A 200 0.63 11.79 19.42
N ASP A 201 1.53 12.11 18.45
CA ASP A 201 2.80 12.75 18.76
C ASP A 201 3.39 13.48 17.53
N PHE A 202 4.25 14.46 17.76
CA PHE A 202 5.10 15.06 16.75
C PHE A 202 6.34 14.18 16.54
N LEU A 203 6.59 13.78 15.30
CA LEU A 203 7.73 12.90 14.98
C LEU A 203 8.96 13.68 14.52
N GLY A 204 8.77 14.67 13.65
CA GLY A 204 9.86 15.47 13.13
C GLY A 204 9.55 16.16 11.80
N ASP A 205 10.48 17.04 11.40
CA ASP A 205 10.50 17.69 10.10
C ASP A 205 11.58 17.09 9.23
N TYR A 206 11.20 16.59 8.05
CA TYR A 206 12.11 15.84 7.14
C TYR A 206 12.26 16.58 5.81
N GLU A 207 13.50 16.88 5.46
CA GLU A 207 13.85 17.50 4.19
C GLU A 207 13.75 16.49 3.05
N ARG A 208 13.20 16.94 1.92
CA ARG A 208 13.11 16.21 0.67
C ARG A 208 13.64 17.05 -0.47
N THR A 209 13.76 16.51 -1.67
CA THR A 209 14.28 17.23 -2.83
C THR A 209 13.53 18.54 -3.09
N THR A 210 12.20 18.49 -3.15
CA THR A 210 11.34 19.62 -3.53
C THR A 210 10.44 20.12 -2.40
N SER A 211 10.42 19.44 -1.25
CA SER A 211 9.55 19.76 -0.12
C SER A 211 10.26 19.58 1.22
N LYS A 212 9.63 20.09 2.28
CA LYS A 212 9.90 19.74 3.66
C LYS A 212 8.61 19.20 4.24
N ALA A 213 8.67 17.98 4.78
CA ALA A 213 7.51 17.29 5.32
C ALA A 213 7.55 17.25 6.83
N ARG A 214 6.46 17.71 7.47
CA ARG A 214 6.23 17.49 8.90
C ARG A 214 5.52 16.16 9.06
N MET A 215 6.10 15.27 9.86
CA MET A 215 5.55 13.95 10.12
C MET A 215 5.07 13.82 11.55
N TYR A 216 3.95 13.12 11.71
CA TYR A 216 3.34 12.84 13.00
C TYR A 216 3.26 11.34 13.23
N ARG A 217 3.28 10.92 14.51
CA ARG A 217 2.76 9.60 14.89
C ARG A 217 1.26 9.66 14.94
N ALA A 218 0.61 8.60 14.50
CA ALA A 218 -0.82 8.49 14.54
C ALA A 218 -1.23 7.05 14.88
N ARG A 219 -2.37 6.90 15.53
CA ARG A 219 -3.04 5.61 15.70
C ARG A 219 -4.24 5.51 14.77
N ARG A 220 -4.51 4.34 14.25
CA ARG A 220 -5.73 4.09 13.49
C ARG A 220 -6.92 3.97 14.43
N VAL A 221 -8.01 4.67 14.13
CA VAL A 221 -9.28 4.61 14.88
C VAL A 221 -10.44 4.12 14.01
N GLY A 222 -10.20 3.88 12.72
CA GLY A 222 -11.21 3.40 11.78
C GLY A 222 -10.71 3.42 10.34
N GLY A 223 -11.64 3.53 9.39
CA GLY A 223 -11.31 3.49 7.96
C GLY A 223 -11.02 2.08 7.45
N THR A 224 -10.77 1.97 6.16
CA THR A 224 -10.42 0.71 5.51
C THR A 224 -9.64 0.97 4.22
N PRO A 225 -8.61 0.17 3.90
CA PRO A 225 -7.89 0.28 2.63
C PRO A 225 -8.77 0.18 1.38
N ILE A 226 -9.96 -0.45 1.49
CA ILE A 226 -10.91 -0.54 0.39
C ILE A 226 -11.32 0.85 -0.16
N THR A 227 -11.23 1.90 0.68
CA THR A 227 -11.62 3.26 0.32
C THR A 227 -10.46 4.18 -0.04
N MET A 228 -9.25 3.65 -0.18
CA MET A 228 -8.09 4.45 -0.60
C MET A 228 -8.35 5.20 -1.92
N GLY A 229 -7.71 6.34 -2.11
CA GLY A 229 -7.78 7.13 -3.33
C GLY A 229 -6.96 6.53 -4.47
N TRP A 230 -7.13 7.07 -5.68
CA TRP A 230 -6.45 6.61 -6.89
C TRP A 230 -4.93 6.86 -6.88
N GLU A 231 -4.45 7.73 -6.02
CA GLU A 231 -3.02 8.04 -5.87
C GLU A 231 -2.22 6.87 -5.28
N SER A 232 -2.90 5.92 -4.62
CA SER A 232 -2.30 4.68 -4.12
C SER A 232 -2.84 3.48 -4.88
N GLN A 233 -1.96 2.55 -5.25
CA GLN A 233 -2.32 1.29 -5.89
C GLN A 233 -2.35 0.10 -4.92
N ALA A 234 -1.78 0.26 -3.73
CA ALA A 234 -1.84 -0.71 -2.65
C ALA A 234 -1.60 -0.05 -1.29
N VAL A 235 -2.03 -0.74 -0.24
CA VAL A 235 -1.75 -0.39 1.15
C VAL A 235 -1.12 -1.60 1.84
N HIS A 236 -0.03 -1.37 2.55
CA HIS A 236 0.71 -2.41 3.26
C HIS A 236 0.64 -2.17 4.78
N LEU A 237 0.54 -3.25 5.54
CA LEU A 237 0.74 -3.26 6.98
C LEU A 237 2.01 -4.07 7.25
N VAL A 238 3.09 -3.39 7.66
CA VAL A 238 4.46 -3.91 7.63
C VAL A 238 5.05 -3.93 9.05
N PRO A 239 5.64 -5.05 9.51
CA PRO A 239 6.44 -5.08 10.74
C PRO A 239 7.59 -4.06 10.66
N LYS A 240 7.90 -3.37 11.77
CA LYS A 240 8.93 -2.31 11.78
C LYS A 240 10.30 -2.79 11.26
N GLU A 241 10.69 -3.99 11.61
CA GLU A 241 11.97 -4.60 11.19
C GLU A 241 12.04 -4.90 9.68
N LYS A 242 10.90 -4.88 8.97
CA LYS A 242 10.83 -5.09 7.52
C LYS A 242 10.63 -3.79 6.73
N LEU A 243 10.54 -2.65 7.39
CA LEU A 243 10.26 -1.38 6.71
C LEU A 243 11.25 -1.07 5.59
N TYR A 244 12.55 -1.35 5.78
CA TYR A 244 13.57 -1.09 4.77
C TYR A 244 13.49 -2.00 3.54
N GLU A 245 12.75 -3.09 3.58
CA GLU A 245 12.46 -3.92 2.41
C GLU A 245 11.42 -3.23 1.48
N TYR A 246 10.61 -2.31 2.02
CA TYR A 246 9.54 -1.59 1.34
C TYR A 246 9.93 -0.15 0.99
N LEU A 247 10.60 0.54 1.93
CA LEU A 247 11.00 1.95 1.80
C LEU A 247 12.28 2.06 0.98
N ASN A 248 12.14 2.25 -0.32
CA ASN A 248 13.28 2.36 -1.23
C ASN A 248 13.91 3.76 -1.31
N MET A 249 13.26 4.77 -0.71
CA MET A 249 13.73 6.15 -0.76
C MET A 249 14.39 6.56 0.57
N TRP A 250 15.62 7.03 0.50
CA TRP A 250 16.42 7.46 1.67
C TRP A 250 15.71 8.51 2.53
N SER A 251 14.89 9.35 1.90
CA SER A 251 14.11 10.37 2.62
C SER A 251 13.12 9.79 3.63
N ASP A 252 12.73 8.52 3.50
CA ASP A 252 11.82 7.84 4.42
C ASP A 252 12.57 7.02 5.48
N HIS A 253 13.87 6.76 5.28
CA HIS A 253 14.67 5.98 6.23
C HIS A 253 14.81 6.69 7.58
N GLY A 254 15.05 8.01 7.59
CA GLY A 254 15.11 8.77 8.84
C GLY A 254 13.80 8.76 9.63
N ILE A 255 12.66 8.66 8.94
CA ILE A 255 11.35 8.48 9.58
C ILE A 255 11.25 7.08 10.20
N ALA A 256 11.69 6.04 9.48
CA ALA A 256 11.70 4.66 9.97
C ALA A 256 12.61 4.50 11.20
N GLU A 257 13.79 5.12 11.19
CA GLU A 257 14.68 5.15 12.37
C GLU A 257 14.01 5.80 13.58
N ALA A 258 13.35 6.94 13.38
CA ALA A 258 12.70 7.69 14.46
C ALA A 258 11.54 6.91 15.12
N ILE A 259 10.97 5.91 14.45
CA ILE A 259 9.93 5.03 15.01
C ILE A 259 10.48 3.68 15.50
N GLY A 260 11.80 3.50 15.47
CA GLY A 260 12.45 2.32 16.04
C GLY A 260 12.57 1.13 15.10
N ALA A 261 12.62 1.34 13.78
CA ALA A 261 12.88 0.27 12.80
C ALA A 261 14.33 -0.24 12.81
N GLY A 262 15.18 0.29 13.70
CA GLY A 262 16.61 0.05 13.71
C GLY A 262 17.35 0.98 12.75
N PRO A 263 18.70 0.85 12.65
CA PRO A 263 19.49 1.68 11.78
C PRO A 263 19.19 1.42 10.30
N ALA A 264 19.15 2.49 9.51
CA ALA A 264 18.99 2.36 8.07
C ALA A 264 20.15 1.56 7.44
N PRO A 265 19.90 0.75 6.41
CA PRO A 265 20.95 0.07 5.69
C PRO A 265 21.90 1.11 5.06
N GLU A 266 23.19 0.78 4.99
CA GLU A 266 24.16 1.68 4.34
C GLU A 266 23.80 1.88 2.85
N PRO A 267 23.96 3.10 2.32
CA PRO A 267 23.77 3.35 0.90
C PRO A 267 24.72 2.47 0.07
N PRO A 268 24.27 1.94 -1.07
CA PRO A 268 25.14 1.16 -1.95
C PRO A 268 26.37 2.01 -2.30
N SER A 269 27.55 1.44 -2.09
CA SER A 269 28.80 2.11 -2.43
C SER A 269 28.80 2.47 -3.91
N LYS A 270 29.37 3.64 -4.27
CA LYS A 270 29.43 4.12 -5.67
C LYS A 270 30.04 3.10 -6.65
N SER A 271 30.77 2.12 -6.15
CA SER A 271 31.37 1.02 -6.93
C SER A 271 30.36 -0.07 -7.34
N GLN A 272 29.16 -0.11 -6.75
CA GLN A 272 28.14 -1.12 -7.07
C GLN A 272 27.08 -0.64 -8.07
N VAL A 273 27.12 0.61 -8.49
CA VAL A 273 26.25 1.11 -9.56
C VAL A 273 26.78 0.59 -10.89
N ILE A 274 26.30 -0.57 -11.31
CA ILE A 274 26.53 -1.08 -12.67
C ILE A 274 25.86 -0.10 -13.62
N PRO A 275 26.61 0.59 -14.52
CA PRO A 275 25.99 1.50 -15.48
C PRO A 275 25.05 0.69 -16.36
N SER A 276 23.79 1.06 -16.41
CA SER A 276 22.84 0.49 -17.35
C SER A 276 23.41 0.69 -18.76
N LYS A 277 23.73 -0.42 -19.44
CA LYS A 277 24.16 -0.38 -20.84
C LYS A 277 23.00 0.23 -21.64
N SER A 278 23.17 1.48 -22.04
CA SER A 278 22.33 2.07 -23.08
C SER A 278 22.43 1.17 -24.31
N ARG A 279 21.37 0.46 -24.64
CA ARG A 279 21.24 -0.17 -25.95
C ARG A 279 21.13 0.95 -26.97
N SER A 280 22.23 1.25 -27.63
CA SER A 280 22.27 1.97 -28.90
C SER A 280 21.47 1.12 -29.90
N LEU A 281 20.35 1.65 -30.36
CA LEU A 281 19.64 1.18 -31.53
C LEU A 281 20.35 1.78 -32.72
N PHE A 282 21.02 0.94 -33.51
CA PHE A 282 21.24 1.15 -34.95
C PHE A 282 20.27 0.25 -35.70
#